data_08d97117e2bee2223ad74d9af97dc61b
#
_entry.id   08d97117e2bee2223ad74d9af97dc61b
#
_cell.length_a   1.000
_cell.length_b   1.000
_cell.length_c   1.000
_cell.angle_alpha   90.00
_cell.angle_beta   90.00
_cell.angle_gamma   90.00
#
_symmetry.space_group_name_H-M   'P 1'
#
loop_
_entity.id
_entity.type
_entity.pdbx_description
1 polymer ?
#
loop_
_entity_poly.entity_id
_entity_poly.type
_entity_poly.pdbx_seq_one_letter_code
_entity_poly.pdbx_strand_id
1 'polypeptide(L)'
;MPETMMAKTMRYVSKHGIVRPRDLEALGIPREYLLRLYRRGKLSRSGRGVYALPNAAITERHSYAEVAKRVPGAVLCLLTALAFHEITTQNPSSIWIALGKGARTPALESHWLRIARLSGPSLTEGIETHLVEGVSVRVYSAAKTVADCFKFRNKIGLDIAIEALRDCLSQRKASINDIYRYAKICRVSNVIRPYMEAV
;
A
#
# COMPACT_ATOMS: atom_id res chain seq x y z
N MET A 1 31.00 -25.83 5.80
CA MET A 1 31.38 -24.64 6.59
C MET A 1 30.13 -23.90 7.03
N PRO A 2 30.01 -23.43 8.26
CA PRO A 2 28.86 -22.66 8.68
C PRO A 2 28.78 -21.33 7.89
N GLU A 3 27.59 -21.01 7.40
CA GLU A 3 27.34 -19.78 6.64
C GLU A 3 27.61 -18.55 7.51
N THR A 4 28.38 -17.60 7.01
CA THR A 4 28.69 -16.36 7.77
C THR A 4 27.43 -15.49 7.94
N MET A 5 27.35 -14.72 9.02
CA MET A 5 26.24 -13.78 9.26
C MET A 5 26.07 -12.78 8.11
N MET A 6 27.16 -12.40 7.47
CA MET A 6 27.13 -11.52 6.30
C MET A 6 26.46 -12.20 5.08
N ALA A 7 26.79 -13.47 4.82
CA ALA A 7 26.17 -14.24 3.76
C ALA A 7 24.66 -14.48 4.04
N LYS A 8 24.32 -14.82 5.28
CA LYS A 8 22.89 -14.91 5.70
C LYS A 8 22.14 -13.61 5.48
N THR A 9 22.74 -12.47 5.82
CA THR A 9 22.13 -11.14 5.61
C THR A 9 21.92 -10.87 4.12
N MET A 10 22.93 -11.12 3.29
CA MET A 10 22.79 -10.92 1.83
C MET A 10 21.71 -11.81 1.23
N ARG A 11 21.68 -13.09 1.57
CA ARG A 11 20.64 -14.02 1.11
C ARG A 11 19.24 -13.57 1.53
N TYR A 12 19.11 -13.08 2.77
CA TYR A 12 17.84 -12.57 3.25
C TYR A 12 17.39 -11.34 2.45
N VAL A 13 18.28 -10.38 2.22
CA VAL A 13 17.97 -9.18 1.41
C VAL A 13 17.60 -9.56 -0.03
N SER A 14 18.36 -10.48 -0.65
CA SER A 14 18.06 -10.95 -2.02
C SER A 14 16.68 -11.60 -2.14
N LYS A 15 16.26 -12.32 -1.09
CA LYS A 15 14.94 -13.01 -1.07
C LYS A 15 13.78 -12.05 -0.80
N HIS A 16 13.98 -11.03 0.04
CA HIS A 16 12.89 -10.17 0.55
C HIS A 16 12.89 -8.76 -0.02
N GLY A 17 13.77 -8.45 -0.98
CA GLY A 17 13.87 -7.15 -1.63
C GLY A 17 14.21 -6.04 -0.67
N ILE A 18 13.20 -5.38 -0.09
CA ILE A 18 13.36 -4.28 0.86
C ILE A 18 13.36 -4.81 2.30
N VAL A 19 14.42 -4.48 3.05
CA VAL A 19 14.65 -5.01 4.41
C VAL A 19 14.94 -3.89 5.41
N ARG A 20 14.46 -4.06 6.64
CA ARG A 20 14.73 -3.18 7.79
C ARG A 20 15.56 -3.92 8.84
N PRO A 21 16.30 -3.20 9.71
CA PRO A 21 17.07 -3.83 10.79
C PRO A 21 16.27 -4.80 11.64
N ARG A 22 15.06 -4.45 12.03
CA ARG A 22 14.18 -5.30 12.84
C ARG A 22 13.76 -6.61 12.15
N ASP A 23 13.75 -6.65 10.81
CA ASP A 23 13.43 -7.89 10.06
C ASP A 23 14.53 -8.92 10.25
N LEU A 24 15.77 -8.47 10.43
CA LEU A 24 16.94 -9.33 10.71
C LEU A 24 17.10 -9.66 12.20
N GLU A 25 16.79 -8.70 13.08
CA GLU A 25 16.82 -8.89 14.53
C GLU A 25 15.89 -10.04 14.95
N ALA A 26 14.72 -10.16 14.30
CA ALA A 26 13.78 -11.27 14.49
C ALA A 26 14.37 -12.64 14.12
N LEU A 27 15.45 -12.67 13.32
CA LEU A 27 16.20 -13.87 12.93
C LEU A 27 17.52 -14.06 13.69
N GLY A 28 17.74 -13.26 14.74
CA GLY A 28 18.97 -13.27 15.52
C GLY A 28 20.18 -12.68 14.76
N ILE A 29 19.98 -11.93 13.69
CA ILE A 29 21.05 -11.28 12.92
C ILE A 29 21.17 -9.83 13.38
N PRO A 30 22.32 -9.41 13.95
CA PRO A 30 22.54 -8.05 14.40
C PRO A 30 22.43 -7.03 13.26
N ARG A 31 21.76 -5.90 13.52
CA ARG A 31 21.52 -4.80 12.54
C ARG A 31 22.80 -4.23 11.91
N GLU A 32 23.93 -4.38 12.60
CA GLU A 32 25.23 -3.87 12.12
C GLU A 32 25.66 -4.51 10.79
N TYR A 33 25.21 -5.74 10.48
CA TYR A 33 25.54 -6.39 9.21
C TYR A 33 24.93 -5.68 8.02
N LEU A 34 23.72 -5.08 8.15
CA LEU A 34 23.14 -4.20 7.11
C LEU A 34 24.03 -2.96 6.89
N LEU A 35 24.47 -2.34 7.99
CA LEU A 35 25.33 -1.15 7.90
C LEU A 35 26.69 -1.47 7.28
N ARG A 36 27.30 -2.63 7.65
CA ARG A 36 28.55 -3.10 7.06
C ARG A 36 28.42 -3.35 5.56
N LEU A 37 27.33 -4.02 5.14
CA LEU A 37 27.05 -4.28 3.72
C LEU A 37 26.78 -2.98 2.96
N TYR A 38 26.06 -2.03 3.54
CA TYR A 38 25.83 -0.71 2.97
C TYR A 38 27.16 0.06 2.78
N ARG A 39 28.01 0.12 3.82
CA ARG A 39 29.33 0.79 3.73
C ARG A 39 30.26 0.15 2.68
N ARG A 40 30.08 -1.11 2.38
CA ARG A 40 30.80 -1.85 1.32
C ARG A 40 30.16 -1.72 -0.06
N GLY A 41 29.12 -0.90 -0.22
CA GLY A 41 28.42 -0.72 -1.48
C GLY A 41 27.62 -1.95 -1.96
N LYS A 42 27.45 -2.97 -1.11
CA LYS A 42 26.69 -4.18 -1.43
C LYS A 42 25.17 -3.99 -1.25
N LEU A 43 24.77 -2.97 -0.51
CA LEU A 43 23.38 -2.55 -0.35
C LEU A 43 23.24 -1.06 -0.62
N SER A 44 22.07 -0.64 -1.11
CA SER A 44 21.61 0.73 -1.17
C SER A 44 20.71 1.03 0.04
N ARG A 45 20.49 2.32 0.31
CA ARG A 45 19.60 2.80 1.36
C ARG A 45 18.61 3.78 0.76
N SER A 46 17.36 3.37 0.60
CA SER A 46 16.27 4.19 0.03
C SER A 46 15.64 5.15 1.05
N GLY A 47 15.98 5.02 2.33
CA GLY A 47 15.47 5.90 3.38
C GLY A 47 15.99 5.51 4.77
N ARG A 48 15.56 6.20 5.81
CA ARG A 48 16.01 5.92 7.18
C ARG A 48 15.64 4.49 7.59
N GLY A 49 16.66 3.62 7.69
CA GLY A 49 16.52 2.22 8.12
C GLY A 49 15.87 1.30 7.08
N VAL A 50 15.94 1.62 5.79
CA VAL A 50 15.45 0.80 4.69
C VAL A 50 16.58 0.48 3.74
N TYR A 51 16.84 -0.81 3.51
CA TYR A 51 17.97 -1.32 2.71
C TYR A 51 17.46 -2.26 1.62
N ALA A 52 18.08 -2.18 0.44
CA ALA A 52 17.82 -3.03 -0.71
C ALA A 52 19.11 -3.34 -1.48
N LEU A 53 19.06 -4.23 -2.44
CA LEU A 53 20.18 -4.41 -3.38
C LEU A 53 20.30 -3.16 -4.27
N PRO A 54 21.53 -2.71 -4.60
CA PRO A 54 21.74 -1.52 -5.46
C PRO A 54 21.09 -1.65 -6.84
N ASN A 55 21.04 -2.87 -7.37
CA ASN A 55 20.49 -3.20 -8.69
C ASN A 55 19.16 -3.97 -8.58
N ALA A 56 18.42 -3.82 -7.46
CA ALA A 56 17.08 -4.36 -7.40
C ALA A 56 16.23 -3.74 -8.52
N ALA A 57 15.50 -4.56 -9.24
CA ALA A 57 14.55 -4.07 -10.24
C ALA A 57 13.52 -3.18 -9.53
N ILE A 58 13.65 -1.88 -9.73
CA ILE A 58 12.70 -0.89 -9.21
C ILE A 58 11.51 -0.91 -10.15
N THR A 59 10.38 -1.35 -9.66
CA THR A 59 9.10 -1.29 -10.38
C THR A 59 8.40 0.05 -10.13
N GLU A 60 7.41 0.36 -10.95
CA GLU A 60 6.53 1.53 -10.69
C GLU A 60 5.85 1.46 -9.31
N ARG A 61 5.77 0.25 -8.74
CA ARG A 61 5.17 -0.02 -7.42
C ARG A 61 6.19 0.01 -6.27
N HIS A 62 7.44 0.40 -6.51
CA HIS A 62 8.51 0.45 -5.50
C HIS A 62 8.11 1.26 -4.25
N SER A 63 7.51 2.42 -4.47
CA SER A 63 7.05 3.32 -3.40
C SER A 63 6.00 2.66 -2.50
N TYR A 64 5.18 1.75 -3.02
CA TYR A 64 4.18 1.00 -2.23
C TYR A 64 4.86 -0.01 -1.29
N ALA A 65 5.87 -0.72 -1.80
CA ALA A 65 6.67 -1.64 -1.00
C ALA A 65 7.46 -0.90 0.10
N GLU A 66 8.03 0.26 -0.21
CA GLU A 66 8.71 1.10 0.77
C GLU A 66 7.76 1.57 1.87
N VAL A 67 6.58 2.08 1.52
CA VAL A 67 5.57 2.50 2.51
C VAL A 67 5.10 1.33 3.36
N ALA A 68 4.82 0.17 2.77
CA ALA A 68 4.41 -1.03 3.51
C ALA A 68 5.47 -1.45 4.54
N LYS A 69 6.75 -1.36 4.19
CA LYS A 69 7.86 -1.63 5.12
C LYS A 69 7.97 -0.56 6.22
N ARG A 70 7.79 0.72 5.88
CA ARG A 70 7.94 1.83 6.84
C ARG A 70 6.75 1.94 7.80
N VAL A 71 5.55 1.64 7.32
CA VAL A 71 4.29 1.74 8.07
C VAL A 71 3.57 0.38 8.09
N PRO A 72 4.05 -0.58 8.90
CA PRO A 72 3.38 -1.87 9.04
C PRO A 72 1.94 -1.68 9.53
N GLY A 73 1.02 -2.34 8.86
CA GLY A 73 -0.41 -2.19 9.16
C GLY A 73 -1.11 -1.10 8.33
N ALA A 74 -0.39 -0.26 7.57
CA ALA A 74 -1.00 0.58 6.56
C ALA A 74 -1.66 -0.28 5.46
N VAL A 75 -2.77 0.23 4.92
CA VAL A 75 -3.43 -0.36 3.74
C VAL A 75 -3.45 0.72 2.66
N LEU A 76 -2.97 0.42 1.47
CA LEU A 76 -3.11 1.33 0.33
C LEU A 76 -4.59 1.56 0.04
N CYS A 77 -4.98 2.82 -0.18
CA CYS A 77 -6.38 3.20 -0.32
C CYS A 77 -6.56 4.34 -1.32
N LEU A 78 -7.79 4.66 -1.63
CA LEU A 78 -8.19 5.79 -2.48
C LEU A 78 -7.38 5.82 -3.79
N LEU A 79 -6.86 6.98 -4.20
CA LEU A 79 -6.15 7.16 -5.48
C LEU A 79 -5.01 6.16 -5.68
N THR A 80 -4.28 5.81 -4.63
CA THR A 80 -3.21 4.81 -4.72
C THR A 80 -3.75 3.41 -4.97
N ALA A 81 -4.86 3.03 -4.35
CA ALA A 81 -5.51 1.75 -4.61
C ALA A 81 -6.17 1.73 -5.99
N LEU A 82 -6.75 2.85 -6.46
CA LEU A 82 -7.24 2.98 -7.83
C LEU A 82 -6.12 2.73 -8.85
N ALA A 83 -4.97 3.39 -8.68
CA ALA A 83 -3.80 3.19 -9.54
C ALA A 83 -3.26 1.75 -9.44
N PHE A 84 -3.25 1.16 -8.24
CA PHE A 84 -2.83 -0.23 -8.05
C PHE A 84 -3.70 -1.22 -8.84
N HIS A 85 -5.02 -0.99 -8.88
CA HIS A 85 -5.98 -1.83 -9.61
C HIS A 85 -6.18 -1.41 -11.07
N GLU A 86 -5.51 -0.33 -11.51
CA GLU A 86 -5.60 0.19 -12.89
C GLU A 86 -7.03 0.61 -13.27
N ILE A 87 -7.77 1.20 -12.30
CA ILE A 87 -9.13 1.71 -12.45
C ILE A 87 -9.19 3.24 -12.28
N THR A 88 -8.22 3.93 -12.80
CA THR A 88 -8.15 5.40 -12.88
C THR A 88 -7.11 5.82 -13.90
N THR A 89 -7.34 6.97 -14.52
CA THR A 89 -6.34 7.66 -15.35
C THR A 89 -5.42 8.57 -14.51
N GLN A 90 -5.73 8.77 -13.22
CA GLN A 90 -4.98 9.64 -12.34
C GLN A 90 -3.64 9.02 -11.95
N ASN A 91 -2.58 9.83 -12.03
CA ASN A 91 -1.27 9.47 -11.47
C ASN A 91 -1.03 10.26 -10.17
N PRO A 92 -1.36 9.68 -8.99
CA PRO A 92 -1.29 10.43 -7.75
C PRO A 92 0.17 10.74 -7.36
N SER A 93 0.47 12.02 -7.13
CA SER A 93 1.77 12.49 -6.63
C SER A 93 2.05 12.08 -5.18
N SER A 94 1.03 11.60 -4.46
CA SER A 94 1.11 11.20 -3.06
C SER A 94 0.54 9.80 -2.85
N ILE A 95 1.16 9.03 -1.96
CA ILE A 95 0.66 7.70 -1.60
C ILE A 95 -0.43 7.81 -0.53
N TRP A 96 -1.61 7.30 -0.83
CA TRP A 96 -2.72 7.25 0.09
C TRP A 96 -2.73 5.94 0.87
N ILE A 97 -2.72 6.05 2.21
CA ILE A 97 -2.83 4.92 3.12
C ILE A 97 -3.99 5.08 4.09
N ALA A 98 -4.64 3.99 4.40
CA ALA A 98 -5.61 3.92 5.48
C ALA A 98 -4.92 3.52 6.79
N LEU A 99 -5.28 4.22 7.85
CA LEU A 99 -4.88 3.91 9.23
C LEU A 99 -6.08 4.04 10.16
N GLY A 100 -6.05 3.32 11.27
CA GLY A 100 -7.05 3.45 12.33
C GLY A 100 -7.10 4.88 12.91
N LYS A 101 -8.27 5.32 13.38
CA LYS A 101 -8.44 6.67 13.96
C LYS A 101 -7.45 6.99 15.08
N GLY A 102 -7.14 6.01 15.95
CA GLY A 102 -6.20 6.14 17.06
C GLY A 102 -4.73 5.86 16.71
N ALA A 103 -4.42 5.44 15.47
CA ALA A 103 -3.05 5.10 15.11
C ALA A 103 -2.17 6.35 15.03
N ARG A 104 -0.92 6.23 15.53
CA ARG A 104 0.07 7.31 15.43
C ARG A 104 0.35 7.63 13.96
N THR A 105 0.41 8.93 13.65
CA THR A 105 0.83 9.39 12.32
C THR A 105 2.30 9.01 12.09
N PRO A 106 2.62 8.33 10.98
CA PRO A 106 3.99 8.00 10.66
C PRO A 106 4.85 9.26 10.49
N ALA A 107 6.07 9.23 11.00
CA ALA A 107 7.06 10.30 10.77
C ALA A 107 7.71 10.12 9.39
N LEU A 108 6.93 10.28 8.35
CA LEU A 108 7.36 10.34 6.95
C LEU A 108 7.11 11.74 6.41
N GLU A 109 7.88 12.12 5.41
CA GLU A 109 7.70 13.43 4.78
C GLU A 109 6.26 13.58 4.27
N SER A 110 5.59 14.62 4.74
CA SER A 110 4.13 14.78 4.58
C SER A 110 3.69 15.07 3.15
N HIS A 111 4.63 15.42 2.25
CA HIS A 111 4.28 15.80 0.89
C HIS A 111 3.98 14.60 -0.02
N TRP A 112 4.49 13.40 0.27
CA TRP A 112 4.19 12.22 -0.53
C TRP A 112 3.39 11.13 0.19
N LEU A 113 2.92 11.38 1.42
CA LEU A 113 2.03 10.47 2.14
C LEU A 113 0.73 11.17 2.54
N ARG A 114 -0.40 10.62 2.13
CA ARG A 114 -1.74 11.04 2.53
C ARG A 114 -2.39 9.98 3.39
N ILE A 115 -3.07 10.38 4.46
CA ILE A 115 -3.66 9.45 5.42
C ILE A 115 -5.19 9.57 5.41
N ALA A 116 -5.86 8.45 5.10
CA ALA A 116 -7.28 8.26 5.34
C ALA A 116 -7.48 7.61 6.72
N ARG A 117 -8.25 8.24 7.59
CA ARG A 117 -8.58 7.70 8.91
C ARG A 117 -9.88 6.92 8.85
N LEU A 118 -9.80 5.62 9.13
CA LEU A 118 -10.93 4.70 9.12
C LEU A 118 -11.09 4.00 10.47
N SER A 119 -12.23 3.35 10.70
CA SER A 119 -12.51 2.60 11.93
C SER A 119 -13.51 1.48 11.69
N GLY A 120 -13.49 0.46 12.58
CA GLY A 120 -14.38 -0.69 12.50
C GLY A 120 -14.31 -1.41 11.15
N PRO A 121 -15.43 -1.97 10.65
CA PRO A 121 -15.44 -2.72 9.39
C PRO A 121 -14.92 -1.94 8.18
N SER A 122 -15.09 -0.61 8.15
CA SER A 122 -14.51 0.22 7.06
C SER A 122 -12.99 0.19 7.03
N LEU A 123 -12.31 -0.14 8.15
CA LEU A 123 -10.85 -0.29 8.20
C LEU A 123 -10.40 -1.71 7.88
N THR A 124 -11.15 -2.73 8.33
CA THR A 124 -10.68 -4.12 8.35
C THR A 124 -11.18 -4.94 7.17
N GLU A 125 -12.28 -4.56 6.56
CA GLU A 125 -12.89 -5.28 5.46
C GLU A 125 -12.30 -4.92 4.09
N GLY A 126 -12.27 -5.90 3.19
CA GLY A 126 -11.86 -5.71 1.79
C GLY A 126 -10.36 -5.49 1.60
N ILE A 127 -9.54 -6.02 2.50
CA ILE A 127 -8.09 -5.95 2.38
C ILE A 127 -7.59 -7.16 1.60
N GLU A 128 -6.81 -6.89 0.58
CA GLU A 128 -6.03 -7.86 -0.18
C GLU A 128 -4.55 -7.71 0.15
N THR A 129 -3.78 -8.78 -0.02
CA THR A 129 -2.34 -8.79 0.20
C THR A 129 -1.63 -9.23 -1.07
N HIS A 130 -0.75 -8.38 -1.56
CA HIS A 130 0.03 -8.61 -2.77
C HIS A 130 1.52 -8.59 -2.47
N LEU A 131 2.30 -9.38 -3.19
CA LEU A 131 3.75 -9.38 -3.10
C LEU A 131 4.32 -8.39 -4.13
N VAL A 132 4.92 -7.30 -3.66
CA VAL A 132 5.58 -6.28 -4.48
C VAL A 132 7.05 -6.23 -4.09
N GLU A 133 7.95 -6.55 -5.01
CA GLU A 133 9.40 -6.58 -4.78
C GLU A 133 9.80 -7.38 -3.52
N GLY A 134 9.14 -8.52 -3.27
CA GLY A 134 9.37 -9.34 -2.08
C GLY A 134 8.77 -8.79 -0.77
N VAL A 135 8.00 -7.70 -0.84
CA VAL A 135 7.32 -7.09 0.30
C VAL A 135 5.83 -7.37 0.24
N SER A 136 5.25 -7.82 1.35
CA SER A 136 3.80 -7.97 1.51
C SER A 136 3.16 -6.58 1.63
N VAL A 137 2.44 -6.17 0.60
CA VAL A 137 1.72 -4.90 0.50
C VAL A 137 0.22 -5.16 0.66
N ARG A 138 -0.40 -4.46 1.59
CA ARG A 138 -1.85 -4.52 1.82
C ARG A 138 -2.51 -3.40 1.03
N VAL A 139 -3.57 -3.73 0.31
CA VAL A 139 -4.36 -2.78 -0.49
C VAL A 139 -5.84 -3.12 -0.34
N TYR A 140 -6.72 -2.13 -0.36
CA TYR A 140 -8.15 -2.43 -0.44
C TYR A 140 -8.51 -2.97 -1.82
N SER A 141 -9.43 -3.94 -1.88
CA SER A 141 -9.99 -4.49 -3.13
C SER A 141 -10.59 -3.38 -4.00
N ALA A 142 -10.71 -3.63 -5.30
CA ALA A 142 -11.28 -2.67 -6.23
C ALA A 142 -12.69 -2.21 -5.79
N ALA A 143 -13.57 -3.14 -5.40
CA ALA A 143 -14.92 -2.83 -4.91
C ALA A 143 -14.91 -1.94 -3.66
N LYS A 144 -14.05 -2.26 -2.70
CA LYS A 144 -13.90 -1.48 -1.47
C LYS A 144 -13.34 -0.10 -1.77
N THR A 145 -12.38 -0.01 -2.67
CA THR A 145 -11.74 1.24 -3.08
C THR A 145 -12.75 2.19 -3.72
N VAL A 146 -13.61 1.69 -4.62
CA VAL A 146 -14.70 2.50 -5.21
C VAL A 146 -15.62 3.06 -4.11
N ALA A 147 -16.08 2.22 -3.17
CA ALA A 147 -16.93 2.68 -2.06
C ALA A 147 -16.24 3.73 -1.17
N ASP A 148 -14.93 3.57 -0.92
CA ASP A 148 -14.13 4.56 -0.19
C ASP A 148 -13.98 5.88 -0.97
N CYS A 149 -13.86 5.85 -2.29
CA CYS A 149 -13.82 7.07 -3.10
C CYS A 149 -15.10 7.88 -2.95
N PHE A 150 -16.28 7.26 -2.95
CA PHE A 150 -17.53 7.95 -2.65
C PHE A 150 -17.59 8.47 -1.20
N LYS A 151 -17.02 7.76 -0.23
CA LYS A 151 -16.91 8.23 1.15
C LYS A 151 -16.02 9.47 1.28
N PHE A 152 -14.94 9.51 0.54
CA PHE A 152 -13.96 10.59 0.57
C PHE A 152 -14.09 11.58 -0.60
N ARG A 153 -15.22 11.57 -1.33
CA ARG A 153 -15.46 12.41 -2.52
C ARG A 153 -15.18 13.89 -2.33
N ASN A 154 -15.42 14.41 -1.11
CA ASN A 154 -15.14 15.81 -0.78
C ASN A 154 -13.64 16.11 -0.66
N LYS A 155 -12.77 15.08 -0.58
CA LYS A 155 -11.32 15.23 -0.51
C LYS A 155 -10.62 14.93 -1.83
N ILE A 156 -11.17 14.00 -2.62
CA ILE A 156 -10.53 13.52 -3.84
C ILE A 156 -11.25 13.97 -5.11
N GLY A 157 -12.48 14.49 -4.99
CA GLY A 157 -13.36 14.79 -6.11
C GLY A 157 -14.45 13.72 -6.32
N LEU A 158 -15.66 14.15 -6.63
CA LEU A 158 -16.76 13.25 -6.97
C LEU A 158 -16.57 12.64 -8.37
N ASP A 159 -16.01 13.40 -9.29
CA ASP A 159 -15.64 13.00 -10.65
C ASP A 159 -14.71 11.78 -10.63
N ILE A 160 -13.70 11.78 -9.79
CA ILE A 160 -12.80 10.63 -9.60
C ILE A 160 -13.56 9.40 -9.07
N ALA A 161 -14.49 9.59 -8.13
CA ALA A 161 -15.28 8.47 -7.61
C ALA A 161 -16.20 7.86 -8.68
N ILE A 162 -16.77 8.69 -9.57
CA ILE A 162 -17.61 8.26 -10.70
C ILE A 162 -16.76 7.55 -11.77
N GLU A 163 -15.60 8.11 -12.13
CA GLU A 163 -14.63 7.49 -13.03
C GLU A 163 -14.27 6.09 -12.52
N ALA A 164 -13.86 5.99 -11.26
CA ALA A 164 -13.48 4.73 -10.63
C ALA A 164 -14.60 3.68 -10.64
N LEU A 165 -15.85 4.10 -10.44
CA LEU A 165 -17.02 3.20 -10.55
C LEU A 165 -17.18 2.66 -11.97
N ARG A 166 -17.14 3.53 -12.97
CA ARG A 166 -17.27 3.15 -14.39
C ARG A 166 -16.13 2.21 -14.83
N ASP A 167 -14.90 2.57 -14.52
CA ASP A 167 -13.73 1.78 -14.89
C ASP A 167 -13.71 0.43 -14.20
N CYS A 168 -14.07 0.39 -12.91
CA CYS A 168 -14.16 -0.85 -12.14
C CYS A 168 -15.16 -1.83 -12.75
N LEU A 169 -16.33 -1.35 -13.18
CA LEU A 169 -17.38 -2.17 -13.78
C LEU A 169 -17.05 -2.56 -15.22
N SER A 170 -16.59 -1.63 -16.05
CA SER A 170 -16.23 -1.87 -17.45
C SER A 170 -15.10 -2.87 -17.60
N GLN A 171 -14.09 -2.80 -16.71
CA GLN A 171 -12.97 -3.73 -16.65
C GLN A 171 -13.29 -5.03 -15.86
N ARG A 172 -14.52 -5.17 -15.34
CA ARG A 172 -14.96 -6.33 -14.54
C ARG A 172 -14.04 -6.62 -13.33
N LYS A 173 -13.45 -5.58 -12.72
CA LYS A 173 -12.60 -5.70 -11.52
C LYS A 173 -13.42 -6.00 -10.26
N ALA A 174 -14.72 -5.68 -10.26
CA ALA A 174 -15.67 -6.05 -9.22
C ALA A 174 -17.10 -6.09 -9.75
N SER A 175 -17.98 -6.79 -9.05
CA SER A 175 -19.42 -6.78 -9.34
C SER A 175 -20.13 -5.59 -8.67
N ILE A 176 -21.30 -5.22 -9.21
CA ILE A 176 -22.19 -4.22 -8.59
C ILE A 176 -22.54 -4.64 -7.15
N ASN A 177 -22.80 -5.93 -6.91
CA ASN A 177 -23.15 -6.46 -5.59
C ASN A 177 -22.00 -6.29 -4.59
N ASP A 178 -20.74 -6.51 -5.02
CA ASP A 178 -19.57 -6.31 -4.16
C ASP A 178 -19.40 -4.83 -3.79
N ILE A 179 -19.52 -3.94 -4.78
CA ILE A 179 -19.45 -2.49 -4.55
C ILE A 179 -20.55 -2.06 -3.58
N TYR A 180 -21.79 -2.56 -3.76
CA TYR A 180 -22.90 -2.21 -2.89
C TYR A 180 -22.71 -2.75 -1.46
N ARG A 181 -22.14 -3.94 -1.29
CA ARG A 181 -21.77 -4.48 0.01
C ARG A 181 -20.82 -3.53 0.76
N TYR A 182 -19.76 -3.06 0.09
CA TYR A 182 -18.84 -2.11 0.71
C TYR A 182 -19.43 -0.70 0.88
N ALA A 183 -20.34 -0.28 0.00
CA ALA A 183 -21.06 0.97 0.18
C ALA A 183 -21.88 0.99 1.48
N LYS A 184 -22.48 -0.15 1.88
CA LYS A 184 -23.14 -0.30 3.18
C LYS A 184 -22.14 -0.18 4.34
N ILE A 185 -21.01 -0.90 4.28
CA ILE A 185 -19.95 -0.85 5.29
C ILE A 185 -19.38 0.57 5.43
N CYS A 186 -19.19 1.26 4.33
CA CYS A 186 -18.69 2.63 4.28
C CYS A 186 -19.75 3.70 4.61
N ARG A 187 -21.04 3.31 4.73
CA ARG A 187 -22.20 4.19 4.97
C ARG A 187 -22.39 5.22 3.86
N VAL A 188 -22.26 4.80 2.62
CA VAL A 188 -22.42 5.64 1.43
C VAL A 188 -23.45 5.07 0.43
N SER A 189 -24.26 4.10 0.81
CA SER A 189 -25.24 3.44 -0.08
C SER A 189 -26.17 4.43 -0.77
N ASN A 190 -26.69 5.42 -0.05
CA ASN A 190 -27.57 6.45 -0.63
C ASN A 190 -26.82 7.42 -1.56
N VAL A 191 -25.51 7.59 -1.33
CA VAL A 191 -24.67 8.48 -2.16
C VAL A 191 -24.31 7.83 -3.49
N ILE A 192 -23.93 6.55 -3.46
CA ILE A 192 -23.44 5.84 -4.65
C ILE A 192 -24.59 5.35 -5.55
N ARG A 193 -25.78 5.05 -4.97
CA ARG A 193 -26.89 4.44 -5.68
C ARG A 193 -27.26 5.13 -6.99
N PRO A 194 -27.47 6.47 -7.08
CA PRO A 194 -27.84 7.12 -8.35
C PRO A 194 -26.80 6.90 -9.44
N TYR A 195 -25.53 6.79 -9.09
CA TYR A 195 -24.45 6.56 -10.05
C TYR A 195 -24.37 5.09 -10.49
N MET A 196 -24.74 4.15 -9.63
CA MET A 196 -24.81 2.72 -9.98
C MET A 196 -26.00 2.41 -10.88
N GLU A 197 -27.11 3.15 -10.75
CA GLU A 197 -28.30 3.03 -11.61
C GLU A 197 -28.07 3.64 -12.99
N ALA A 198 -27.06 4.53 -13.13
CA ALA A 198 -26.74 5.23 -14.39
C ALA A 198 -25.61 4.56 -15.20
N VAL A 199 -25.03 3.46 -14.71
CA VAL A 199 -23.94 2.68 -15.33
C VAL A 199 -24.46 1.29 -15.66
#